data_75dd3161876439e83f547dee81a26f47
#
_entry.id   75dd3161876439e83f547dee81a26f47
#
_cell.length_a   1.000
_cell.length_b   1.000
_cell.length_c   1.000
_cell.angle_alpha   90.00
_cell.angle_beta   90.00
_cell.angle_gamma   90.00
#
_symmetry.space_group_name_H-M   'P 1'
#
loop_
_entity.id
_entity.type
_entity.pdbx_description
1 polymer ?
#
loop_
_entity_poly.entity_id
_entity_poly.type
_entity_poly.pdbx_seq_one_letter_code
_entity_poly.pdbx_strand_id
1 'polypeptide(L)'
;MKRSAPSSKELTHERIVDAAARAIRRSGYNGTGVADIMKAAGLTHGGFYGHFTSKDDLVAQTLAHALAADSFGDGDFSGFVRSYLAPRHRDNPGNGCPTAGLAAAIRHQTPAAKAAMTEGLRSQIARIEQALPDDGAVDKRRAAIGSWAAMVGAVILARAVDDPELSDEVLEHTREWIDASVG
;
A
#
# COMPACT_ATOMS: atom_id res chain seq x y z
N MET A 1 -29.55 -3.41 5.21
CA MET A 1 -29.38 -4.73 4.57
C MET A 1 -28.37 -5.53 5.40
N LYS A 2 -28.76 -6.70 5.96
CA LYS A 2 -27.83 -7.57 6.66
C LYS A 2 -26.87 -8.22 5.64
N ARG A 3 -25.58 -7.94 5.70
CA ARG A 3 -24.56 -8.68 4.95
C ARG A 3 -24.57 -10.12 5.46
N SER A 4 -24.77 -11.08 4.58
CA SER A 4 -24.62 -12.52 4.89
C SER A 4 -23.18 -12.78 5.36
N ALA A 5 -22.98 -13.73 6.27
CA ALA A 5 -21.64 -14.16 6.63
C ALA A 5 -20.89 -14.68 5.38
N PRO A 6 -19.58 -14.39 5.23
CA PRO A 6 -18.81 -14.85 4.09
C PRO A 6 -18.77 -16.37 4.02
N SER A 7 -18.86 -16.92 2.81
CA SER A 7 -18.76 -18.36 2.56
C SER A 7 -17.33 -18.87 2.84
N SER A 8 -17.17 -20.15 3.06
CA SER A 8 -15.85 -20.79 3.21
C SER A 8 -14.92 -20.54 2.02
N LYS A 9 -15.49 -20.40 0.81
CA LYS A 9 -14.74 -20.09 -0.41
C LYS A 9 -14.23 -18.63 -0.39
N GLU A 10 -15.06 -17.69 0.05
CA GLU A 10 -14.69 -16.28 0.19
C GLU A 10 -13.59 -16.09 1.25
N LEU A 11 -13.73 -16.72 2.41
CA LEU A 11 -12.69 -16.70 3.46
C LEU A 11 -11.36 -17.29 2.97
N THR A 12 -11.41 -18.35 2.17
CA THR A 12 -10.21 -18.95 1.58
C THR A 12 -9.57 -18.01 0.54
N HIS A 13 -10.39 -17.37 -0.28
CA HIS A 13 -9.95 -16.38 -1.26
C HIS A 13 -9.24 -15.20 -0.59
N GLU A 14 -9.84 -14.62 0.46
CA GLU A 14 -9.24 -13.54 1.26
C GLU A 14 -7.88 -13.95 1.86
N ARG A 15 -7.77 -15.16 2.41
CA ARG A 15 -6.49 -15.69 2.93
C ARG A 15 -5.40 -15.75 1.87
N ILE A 16 -5.74 -16.16 0.64
CA ILE A 16 -4.77 -16.19 -0.47
C ILE A 16 -4.35 -14.78 -0.85
N VAL A 17 -5.30 -13.85 -0.96
CA VAL A 17 -5.04 -12.44 -1.29
C VAL A 17 -4.16 -11.78 -0.22
N ASP A 18 -4.43 -12.01 1.06
CA ASP A 18 -3.61 -11.51 2.17
C ASP A 18 -2.18 -12.07 2.16
N ALA A 19 -2.04 -13.36 1.92
CA ALA A 19 -0.71 -13.99 1.79
C ALA A 19 0.06 -13.43 0.60
N ALA A 20 -0.61 -13.28 -0.55
CA ALA A 20 -0.05 -12.67 -1.74
C ALA A 20 0.37 -11.21 -1.50
N ALA A 21 -0.48 -10.41 -0.85
CA ALA A 21 -0.20 -9.02 -0.53
C ALA A 21 1.09 -8.86 0.30
N ARG A 22 1.27 -9.69 1.33
CA ARG A 22 2.50 -9.69 2.15
C ARG A 22 3.72 -10.15 1.38
N ALA A 23 3.58 -11.24 0.60
CA ALA A 23 4.68 -11.81 -0.16
C ALA A 23 5.17 -10.86 -1.26
N ILE A 24 4.24 -10.29 -2.04
CA ILE A 24 4.57 -9.39 -3.14
C ILE A 24 5.19 -8.07 -2.61
N ARG A 25 4.73 -7.54 -1.48
CA ARG A 25 5.35 -6.34 -0.87
C ARG A 25 6.78 -6.59 -0.37
N ARG A 26 7.09 -7.83 0.07
CA ARG A 26 8.45 -8.19 0.51
C ARG A 26 9.42 -8.46 -0.63
N SER A 27 8.96 -9.19 -1.64
CA SER A 27 9.84 -9.80 -2.66
C SER A 27 9.56 -9.32 -4.08
N GLY A 28 8.60 -8.41 -4.25
CA GLY A 28 8.15 -7.95 -5.56
C GLY A 28 7.35 -9.00 -6.33
N TYR A 29 6.80 -8.58 -7.47
CA TYR A 29 5.95 -9.44 -8.33
C TYR A 29 6.69 -10.66 -8.89
N ASN A 30 7.95 -10.48 -9.28
CA ASN A 30 8.75 -11.52 -9.92
C ASN A 30 9.40 -12.47 -8.88
N GLY A 31 9.64 -11.98 -7.67
CA GLY A 31 10.26 -12.75 -6.59
C GLY A 31 9.28 -13.68 -5.85
N THR A 32 8.00 -13.71 -6.24
CA THR A 32 6.97 -14.47 -5.53
C THR A 32 6.28 -15.47 -6.47
N GLY A 33 6.40 -16.76 -6.18
CA GLY A 33 5.75 -17.85 -6.92
C GLY A 33 4.32 -18.12 -6.40
N VAL A 34 3.43 -18.62 -7.28
CA VAL A 34 2.07 -19.04 -6.88
C VAL A 34 2.12 -20.13 -5.81
N ALA A 35 3.06 -21.08 -5.94
CA ALA A 35 3.25 -22.16 -4.98
C ALA A 35 3.59 -21.63 -3.58
N ASP A 36 4.44 -20.61 -3.49
CA ASP A 36 4.84 -19.99 -2.21
C ASP A 36 3.69 -19.24 -1.56
N ILE A 37 2.89 -18.53 -2.37
CA ILE A 37 1.68 -17.84 -1.89
C ILE A 37 0.68 -18.85 -1.33
N MET A 38 0.39 -19.92 -2.08
CA MET A 38 -0.57 -20.95 -1.65
C MET A 38 -0.10 -21.64 -0.36
N LYS A 39 1.20 -21.97 -0.28
CA LYS A 39 1.81 -22.52 0.94
C LYS A 39 1.69 -21.56 2.12
N ALA A 40 1.96 -20.25 1.92
CA ALA A 40 1.83 -19.24 2.95
C ALA A 40 0.37 -19.03 3.40
N ALA A 41 -0.60 -19.30 2.52
CA ALA A 41 -2.02 -19.33 2.84
C ALA A 41 -2.48 -20.65 3.51
N GLY A 42 -1.57 -21.62 3.71
CA GLY A 42 -1.90 -22.94 4.26
C GLY A 42 -2.69 -23.83 3.30
N LEU A 43 -2.46 -23.70 1.99
CA LEU A 43 -3.19 -24.37 0.91
C LEU A 43 -2.26 -25.10 -0.05
N THR A 44 -2.81 -26.06 -0.81
CA THR A 44 -2.07 -26.74 -1.87
C THR A 44 -2.07 -25.91 -3.15
N HIS A 45 -1.02 -26.04 -3.97
CA HIS A 45 -0.92 -25.38 -5.28
C HIS A 45 -2.14 -25.67 -6.18
N GLY A 46 -2.68 -26.89 -6.15
CA GLY A 46 -3.83 -27.29 -6.98
C GLY A 46 -5.11 -26.51 -6.68
N GLY A 47 -5.26 -25.95 -5.49
CA GLY A 47 -6.41 -25.12 -5.13
C GLY A 47 -6.42 -23.73 -5.79
N PHE A 48 -5.32 -23.29 -6.38
CA PHE A 48 -5.16 -21.96 -6.95
C PHE A 48 -6.23 -21.64 -8.02
N TYR A 49 -6.38 -22.52 -8.99
CA TYR A 49 -7.30 -22.33 -10.13
C TYR A 49 -8.80 -22.39 -9.75
N GLY A 50 -9.12 -22.76 -8.50
CA GLY A 50 -10.47 -22.63 -7.94
C GLY A 50 -10.82 -21.19 -7.51
N HIS A 51 -9.81 -20.30 -7.43
CA HIS A 51 -9.94 -18.92 -6.93
C HIS A 51 -9.49 -17.86 -7.93
N PHE A 52 -8.49 -18.15 -8.77
CA PHE A 52 -7.89 -17.19 -9.72
C PHE A 52 -7.70 -17.84 -11.09
N THR A 53 -7.88 -17.05 -12.15
CA THR A 53 -7.71 -17.50 -13.53
C THR A 53 -6.24 -17.52 -13.96
N SER A 54 -5.39 -16.70 -13.33
CA SER A 54 -3.96 -16.57 -13.62
C SER A 54 -3.22 -15.91 -12.45
N LYS A 55 -1.87 -15.93 -12.50
CA LYS A 55 -1.06 -15.14 -11.57
C LYS A 55 -1.35 -13.64 -11.70
N ASP A 56 -1.58 -13.16 -12.90
CA ASP A 56 -1.90 -11.76 -13.17
C ASP A 56 -3.24 -11.34 -12.57
N ASP A 57 -4.23 -12.23 -12.61
CA ASP A 57 -5.52 -12.04 -11.96
C ASP A 57 -5.35 -11.96 -10.43
N LEU A 58 -4.59 -12.88 -9.82
CA LEU A 58 -4.23 -12.82 -8.40
C LEU A 58 -3.55 -11.48 -8.07
N VAL A 59 -2.58 -11.03 -8.87
CA VAL A 59 -1.84 -9.77 -8.64
C VAL A 59 -2.79 -8.57 -8.67
N ALA A 60 -3.68 -8.49 -9.65
CA ALA A 60 -4.64 -7.38 -9.76
C ALA A 60 -5.60 -7.33 -8.56
N GLN A 61 -6.15 -8.48 -8.16
CA GLN A 61 -7.05 -8.58 -7.01
C GLN A 61 -6.33 -8.31 -5.69
N THR A 62 -5.09 -8.81 -5.53
CA THR A 62 -4.24 -8.55 -4.37
C THR A 62 -3.93 -7.07 -4.21
N LEU A 63 -3.63 -6.40 -5.32
CA LEU A 63 -3.33 -4.97 -5.31
C LEU A 63 -4.56 -4.15 -4.92
N ALA A 64 -5.72 -4.45 -5.52
CA ALA A 64 -6.98 -3.80 -5.18
C ALA A 64 -7.33 -3.97 -3.69
N HIS A 65 -7.20 -5.18 -3.15
CA HIS A 65 -7.43 -5.49 -1.74
C HIS A 65 -6.47 -4.72 -0.82
N ALA A 66 -5.16 -4.77 -1.11
CA ALA A 66 -4.14 -4.12 -0.29
C ALA A 66 -4.30 -2.60 -0.25
N LEU A 67 -4.66 -1.98 -1.39
CA LEU A 67 -4.88 -0.54 -1.48
C LEU A 67 -6.19 -0.10 -0.82
N ALA A 68 -7.23 -0.95 -0.85
CA ALA A 68 -8.49 -0.67 -0.14
C ALA A 68 -8.33 -0.74 1.38
N ALA A 69 -7.48 -1.64 1.89
CA ALA A 69 -7.17 -1.80 3.31
C ALA A 69 -6.18 -0.73 3.84
N ASP A 70 -5.46 -0.04 2.94
CA ASP A 70 -4.46 0.99 3.29
C ASP A 70 -5.17 2.30 3.66
N SER A 71 -5.63 2.39 4.90
CA SER A 71 -6.28 3.57 5.45
C SER A 71 -5.54 4.05 6.71
N PHE A 72 -5.50 5.35 6.91
CA PHE A 72 -4.92 5.92 8.13
C PHE A 72 -5.92 6.03 9.31
N GLY A 73 -7.02 5.27 9.24
CA GLY A 73 -8.05 5.25 10.30
C GLY A 73 -8.75 6.60 10.48
N ASP A 74 -9.33 6.81 11.66
CA ASP A 74 -10.04 8.05 12.03
C ASP A 74 -9.10 9.11 12.62
N GLY A 75 -7.77 8.96 12.46
CA GLY A 75 -6.75 9.89 12.93
C GLY A 75 -6.65 11.17 12.09
N ASP A 76 -6.03 12.20 12.65
CA ASP A 76 -5.69 13.41 11.91
C ASP A 76 -4.57 13.17 10.89
N PHE A 77 -4.43 14.06 9.92
CA PHE A 77 -3.42 13.95 8.88
C PHE A 77 -1.98 13.95 9.45
N SER A 78 -1.70 14.78 10.45
CA SER A 78 -0.38 14.85 11.10
C SER A 78 -0.04 13.54 11.81
N GLY A 79 -0.99 12.91 12.50
CA GLY A 79 -0.82 11.56 13.09
C GLY A 79 -0.54 10.48 12.05
N PHE A 80 -1.20 10.56 10.90
CA PHE A 80 -0.94 9.68 9.76
C PHE A 80 0.48 9.86 9.23
N VAL A 81 0.92 11.11 8.98
CA VAL A 81 2.29 11.42 8.50
C VAL A 81 3.33 10.87 9.47
N ARG A 82 3.19 11.12 10.78
CA ARG A 82 4.09 10.59 11.82
C ARG A 82 4.16 9.06 11.82
N SER A 83 3.02 8.40 11.68
CA SER A 83 2.96 6.94 11.65
C SER A 83 3.57 6.36 10.39
N TYR A 84 3.34 7.02 9.24
CA TYR A 84 3.83 6.57 7.94
C TYR A 84 5.33 6.75 7.78
N LEU A 85 5.88 7.89 8.21
CA LEU A 85 7.30 8.24 8.17
C LEU A 85 8.06 7.75 9.42
N ALA A 86 7.58 6.71 10.08
CA ALA A 86 8.24 6.11 11.23
C ALA A 86 9.18 4.96 10.81
N PRO A 87 10.32 4.76 11.52
CA PRO A 87 11.22 3.63 11.29
C PRO A 87 10.50 2.26 11.27
N ARG A 88 9.51 2.06 12.15
CA ARG A 88 8.70 0.83 12.18
C ARG A 88 7.99 0.52 10.85
N HIS A 89 7.59 1.55 10.08
CA HIS A 89 6.98 1.36 8.76
C HIS A 89 8.04 1.09 7.70
N ARG A 90 9.18 1.79 7.74
CA ARG A 90 10.34 1.52 6.89
C ARG A 90 10.80 0.07 7.02
N ASP A 91 10.95 -0.43 8.25
CA ASP A 91 11.57 -1.72 8.54
C ASP A 91 10.61 -2.92 8.36
N ASN A 92 9.33 -2.66 8.10
CA ASN A 92 8.32 -3.71 7.90
C ASN A 92 7.62 -3.62 6.53
N PRO A 93 8.34 -3.83 5.41
CA PRO A 93 7.76 -3.68 4.08
C PRO A 93 6.59 -4.64 3.80
N GLY A 94 6.59 -5.84 4.38
CA GLY A 94 5.53 -6.83 4.19
C GLY A 94 4.14 -6.39 4.69
N ASN A 95 4.10 -5.55 5.73
CA ASN A 95 2.88 -4.97 6.28
C ASN A 95 2.79 -3.45 6.05
N GLY A 96 3.73 -2.90 5.28
CA GLY A 96 3.75 -1.48 4.94
C GLY A 96 2.86 -1.12 3.75
N CYS A 97 2.97 0.15 3.34
CA CYS A 97 2.18 0.71 2.24
C CYS A 97 2.42 -0.05 0.92
N PRO A 98 1.37 -0.53 0.24
CA PRO A 98 1.49 -1.18 -1.05
C PRO A 98 2.00 -0.24 -2.15
N THR A 99 1.68 1.05 -2.09
CA THR A 99 2.20 2.04 -3.05
C THR A 99 3.72 2.16 -2.95
N ALA A 100 4.27 2.32 -1.74
CA ALA A 100 5.72 2.41 -1.54
C ALA A 100 6.47 1.11 -1.93
N GLY A 101 5.81 -0.05 -1.77
CA GLY A 101 6.42 -1.33 -2.13
C GLY A 101 6.33 -1.70 -3.60
N LEU A 102 5.33 -1.20 -4.34
CA LEU A 102 4.94 -1.80 -5.62
C LEU A 102 4.81 -0.80 -6.78
N ALA A 103 4.65 0.51 -6.53
CA ALA A 103 4.32 1.47 -7.59
C ALA A 103 5.33 1.47 -8.75
N ALA A 104 6.63 1.41 -8.47
CA ALA A 104 7.67 1.39 -9.49
C ALA A 104 7.58 0.16 -10.43
N ALA A 105 7.14 -0.98 -9.91
CA ALA A 105 7.01 -2.22 -10.68
C ALA A 105 5.71 -2.30 -11.50
N ILE A 106 4.68 -1.52 -11.12
CA ILE A 106 3.35 -1.54 -11.78
C ILE A 106 3.41 -1.18 -13.26
N ARG A 107 4.35 -0.35 -13.69
CA ARG A 107 4.51 0.03 -15.10
C ARG A 107 4.68 -1.18 -16.04
N HIS A 108 5.18 -2.29 -15.51
CA HIS A 108 5.42 -3.55 -16.24
C HIS A 108 4.31 -4.59 -16.05
N GLN A 109 3.25 -4.24 -15.31
CA GLN A 109 2.15 -5.13 -15.01
C GLN A 109 0.98 -4.95 -15.98
N THR A 110 -0.01 -5.83 -15.85
CA THR A 110 -1.22 -5.84 -16.70
C THR A 110 -2.04 -4.55 -16.59
N PRO A 111 -2.90 -4.25 -17.58
CA PRO A 111 -3.85 -3.13 -17.48
C PRO A 111 -4.73 -3.20 -16.23
N ALA A 112 -5.14 -4.40 -15.81
CA ALA A 112 -5.96 -4.59 -14.60
C ALA A 112 -5.20 -4.19 -13.32
N ALA A 113 -3.92 -4.55 -13.19
CA ALA A 113 -3.08 -4.12 -12.07
C ALA A 113 -2.85 -2.60 -12.06
N LYS A 114 -2.64 -1.99 -13.23
CA LYS A 114 -2.54 -0.54 -13.36
C LYS A 114 -3.83 0.18 -12.98
N ALA A 115 -5.00 -0.36 -13.37
CA ALA A 115 -6.30 0.18 -12.99
C ALA A 115 -6.51 0.12 -11.48
N ALA A 116 -6.16 -1.00 -10.82
CA ALA A 116 -6.24 -1.14 -9.38
C ALA A 116 -5.33 -0.12 -8.65
N MET A 117 -4.10 0.09 -9.12
CA MET A 117 -3.21 1.12 -8.57
C MET A 117 -3.78 2.53 -8.75
N THR A 118 -4.34 2.83 -9.92
CA THR A 118 -4.95 4.14 -10.21
C THR A 118 -6.09 4.44 -9.25
N GLU A 119 -6.97 3.46 -9.03
CA GLU A 119 -8.12 3.63 -8.12
C GLU A 119 -7.67 3.76 -6.66
N GLY A 120 -6.71 2.93 -6.23
CA GLY A 120 -6.13 3.05 -4.90
C GLY A 120 -5.47 4.41 -4.65
N LEU A 121 -4.72 4.92 -5.64
CA LEU A 121 -4.10 6.24 -5.55
C LEU A 121 -5.14 7.37 -5.48
N ARG A 122 -6.20 7.31 -6.31
CA ARG A 122 -7.31 8.28 -6.26
C ARG A 122 -7.97 8.29 -4.89
N SER A 123 -8.28 7.11 -4.37
CA SER A 123 -8.88 6.95 -3.05
C SER A 123 -8.00 7.50 -1.93
N GLN A 124 -6.70 7.22 -1.98
CA GLN A 124 -5.75 7.73 -0.98
C GLN A 124 -5.61 9.25 -1.00
N ILE A 125 -5.47 9.83 -2.20
CA ILE A 125 -5.42 11.30 -2.36
C ILE A 125 -6.71 11.93 -1.83
N ALA A 126 -7.89 11.39 -2.15
CA ALA A 126 -9.16 11.91 -1.68
C ALA A 126 -9.29 11.86 -0.14
N ARG A 127 -8.79 10.79 0.49
CA ARG A 127 -8.77 10.68 1.97
C ARG A 127 -7.87 11.74 2.60
N ILE A 128 -6.68 11.95 2.06
CA ILE A 128 -5.77 13.00 2.54
C ILE A 128 -6.40 14.37 2.36
N GLU A 129 -6.97 14.66 1.19
CA GLU A 129 -7.67 15.90 0.89
C GLU A 129 -8.79 16.22 1.89
N GLN A 130 -9.54 15.18 2.31
CA GLN A 130 -10.58 15.31 3.33
C GLN A 130 -10.03 15.54 4.75
N ALA A 131 -8.85 15.02 5.06
CA ALA A 131 -8.22 15.15 6.37
C ALA A 131 -7.43 16.46 6.56
N LEU A 132 -7.13 17.19 5.46
CA LEU A 132 -6.45 18.48 5.53
C LEU A 132 -7.37 19.58 6.08
N PRO A 133 -6.83 20.57 6.84
CA PRO A 133 -7.60 21.71 7.37
C PRO A 133 -8.36 22.47 6.29
N ASP A 134 -9.52 23.00 6.63
CA ASP A 134 -10.39 23.76 5.72
C ASP A 134 -10.31 25.26 6.03
N ASP A 135 -9.11 25.79 6.02
CA ASP A 135 -8.82 27.21 6.34
C ASP A 135 -8.69 28.11 5.09
N GLY A 136 -8.79 27.52 3.90
CA GLY A 136 -8.67 28.22 2.62
C GLY A 136 -7.25 28.67 2.26
N ALA A 137 -6.25 28.38 3.09
CA ALA A 137 -4.86 28.81 2.89
C ALA A 137 -4.15 27.99 1.79
N VAL A 138 -4.55 26.73 1.58
CA VAL A 138 -3.88 25.79 0.67
C VAL A 138 -4.88 25.12 -0.26
N ASP A 139 -4.49 24.93 -1.52
CA ASP A 139 -5.17 24.00 -2.43
C ASP A 139 -5.02 22.57 -1.89
N LYS A 140 -6.07 22.06 -1.23
CA LYS A 140 -6.09 20.75 -0.56
C LYS A 140 -5.70 19.61 -1.48
N ARG A 141 -6.15 19.64 -2.74
CA ARG A 141 -5.82 18.59 -3.69
C ARG A 141 -4.35 18.60 -4.06
N ARG A 142 -3.77 19.78 -4.28
CA ARG A 142 -2.33 19.92 -4.54
C ARG A 142 -1.51 19.49 -3.34
N ALA A 143 -1.91 19.90 -2.13
CA ALA A 143 -1.26 19.50 -0.89
C ALA A 143 -1.35 18.00 -0.66
N ALA A 144 -2.50 17.37 -0.88
CA ALA A 144 -2.69 15.92 -0.75
C ALA A 144 -1.79 15.13 -1.73
N ILE A 145 -1.71 15.55 -2.99
CA ILE A 145 -0.85 14.91 -3.98
C ILE A 145 0.63 15.08 -3.60
N GLY A 146 1.04 16.30 -3.25
CA GLY A 146 2.43 16.59 -2.88
C GLY A 146 2.88 15.83 -1.65
N SER A 147 2.10 15.87 -0.57
CA SER A 147 2.39 15.16 0.68
C SER A 147 2.44 13.65 0.46
N TRP A 148 1.48 13.08 -0.28
CA TRP A 148 1.49 11.64 -0.56
C TRP A 148 2.71 11.21 -1.38
N ALA A 149 3.07 11.97 -2.41
CA ALA A 149 4.25 11.70 -3.21
C ALA A 149 5.55 11.79 -2.39
N ALA A 150 5.67 12.81 -1.52
CA ALA A 150 6.80 12.96 -0.61
C ALA A 150 6.91 11.80 0.38
N MET A 151 5.80 11.41 1.03
CA MET A 151 5.76 10.30 1.97
C MET A 151 6.19 8.97 1.33
N VAL A 152 5.62 8.64 0.17
CA VAL A 152 5.96 7.43 -0.58
C VAL A 152 7.43 7.45 -1.00
N GLY A 153 7.91 8.58 -1.54
CA GLY A 153 9.30 8.78 -1.94
C GLY A 153 10.26 8.62 -0.77
N ALA A 154 9.98 9.23 0.37
CA ALA A 154 10.81 9.14 1.56
C ALA A 154 10.98 7.70 2.06
N VAL A 155 9.89 6.93 2.14
CA VAL A 155 9.97 5.52 2.57
C VAL A 155 10.76 4.66 1.56
N ILE A 156 10.62 4.93 0.25
CA ILE A 156 11.41 4.23 -0.77
C ILE A 156 12.90 4.56 -0.65
N LEU A 157 13.25 5.83 -0.51
CA LEU A 157 14.63 6.29 -0.36
C LEU A 157 15.25 5.76 0.93
N ALA A 158 14.56 5.89 2.06
CA ALA A 158 15.03 5.40 3.36
C ALA A 158 15.29 3.88 3.39
N ARG A 159 14.57 3.11 2.55
CA ARG A 159 14.80 1.66 2.38
C ARG A 159 15.94 1.33 1.41
N ALA A 160 16.35 2.27 0.57
CA ALA A 160 17.31 2.03 -0.50
C ALA A 160 18.76 2.37 -0.11
N VAL A 161 18.97 3.12 0.96
CA VAL A 161 20.31 3.51 1.42
C VAL A 161 20.84 2.49 2.43
N ASP A 162 22.16 2.35 2.49
CA ASP A 162 22.90 1.52 3.46
C ASP A 162 23.48 2.34 4.64
N ASP A 163 23.06 3.59 4.73
CA ASP A 163 23.40 4.54 5.79
C ASP A 163 22.18 4.76 6.70
N PRO A 164 22.19 4.23 7.94
CA PRO A 164 21.06 4.37 8.87
C PRO A 164 20.77 5.81 9.27
N GLU A 165 21.79 6.65 9.37
CA GLU A 165 21.67 8.06 9.76
C GLU A 165 20.94 8.84 8.66
N LEU A 166 21.39 8.72 7.41
CA LEU A 166 20.73 9.28 6.24
C LEU A 166 19.30 8.74 6.07
N SER A 167 19.10 7.45 6.34
CA SER A 167 17.77 6.83 6.27
C SER A 167 16.78 7.46 7.25
N ASP A 168 17.21 7.76 8.47
CA ASP A 168 16.41 8.41 9.50
C ASP A 168 16.19 9.90 9.16
N GLU A 169 17.20 10.63 8.69
CA GLU A 169 17.11 12.02 8.23
C GLU A 169 16.07 12.18 7.11
N VAL A 170 16.06 11.28 6.13
CA VAL A 170 15.07 11.31 5.03
C VAL A 170 13.64 11.24 5.56
N LEU A 171 13.36 10.40 6.53
CA LEU A 171 12.03 10.29 7.13
C LEU A 171 11.67 11.53 7.95
N GLU A 172 12.59 12.00 8.78
CA GLU A 172 12.37 13.12 9.70
C GLU A 172 12.18 14.43 8.96
N HIS A 173 13.09 14.81 8.08
CA HIS A 173 13.00 16.08 7.34
C HIS A 173 11.86 16.09 6.31
N THR A 174 11.47 14.94 5.77
CA THR A 174 10.25 14.87 4.96
C THR A 174 9.01 15.15 5.79
N ARG A 175 8.94 14.64 7.02
CA ARG A 175 7.84 14.91 7.95
C ARG A 175 7.77 16.41 8.28
N GLU A 176 8.89 17.00 8.67
CA GLU A 176 8.98 18.44 8.99
C GLU A 176 8.55 19.32 7.81
N TRP A 177 9.01 18.96 6.60
CA TRP A 177 8.63 19.67 5.39
C TRP A 177 7.12 19.60 5.11
N ILE A 178 6.51 18.42 5.30
CA ILE A 178 5.05 18.26 5.14
C ILE A 178 4.32 19.10 6.19
N ASP A 179 4.69 19.00 7.46
CA ASP A 179 4.06 19.75 8.56
C ASP A 179 4.13 21.27 8.29
N ALA A 180 5.25 21.78 7.77
CA ALA A 180 5.39 23.19 7.41
C ALA A 180 4.63 23.60 6.12
N SER A 181 4.31 22.63 5.25
CA SER A 181 3.67 22.92 3.95
C SER A 181 2.13 22.87 3.99
N VAL A 182 1.56 22.24 5.02
CA VAL A 182 0.11 21.99 5.13
C VAL A 182 -0.50 22.42 6.46
N GLY A 183 0.31 22.88 7.41
CA GLY A 183 -0.07 23.55 8.66
C GLY A 183 0.05 25.03 8.50
#